data_ab150b25d132c52fae45e287eeaa783d
#
_entry.id   ab150b25d132c52fae45e287eeaa783d
#
_cell.length_a   1.000
_cell.length_b   1.000
_cell.length_c   1.000
_cell.angle_alpha   90.00
_cell.angle_beta   90.00
_cell.angle_gamma   90.00
#
_symmetry.space_group_name_H-M   'P 1'
#
loop_
_entity.id
_entity.type
_entity.pdbx_description
1 polymer ?
#
loop_
_entity_poly.entity_id
_entity_poly.type
_entity_poly.pdbx_seq_one_letter_code
_entity_poly.pdbx_strand_id
1 'polypeptide(L)'
;MDLGVYCVNTTRWLVEEDPTEVSAQSWARDTVTFWDVEEGISFRMQFPSGLVVQGSASYGAVLSSFIYVQGTKGWASLTPAFPFDEVRRLTGKIGKRAIDRTFPIIDEFGLELNEMASAIQNRRPVESDGVQGHRDMVILESIYNSARKQQPLVINY
;
A
#
# COMPACT_ATOMS: atom_id res chain seq x y z
N MET A 1 -11.37 -3.14 3.19
CA MET A 1 -10.00 -2.94 2.59
C MET A 1 -9.80 -1.55 1.97
N ASP A 2 -10.66 -0.61 2.22
CA ASP A 2 -10.54 0.77 1.71
C ASP A 2 -9.18 1.42 2.09
N LEU A 3 -8.76 1.28 3.34
CA LEU A 3 -7.42 1.71 3.78
C LEU A 3 -6.28 0.76 3.33
N GLY A 4 -6.57 -0.52 3.19
CA GLY A 4 -5.54 -1.52 2.85
C GLY A 4 -5.04 -1.43 1.43
N VAL A 5 -5.83 -0.86 0.51
CA VAL A 5 -5.43 -0.66 -0.88
C VAL A 5 -4.18 0.21 -1.00
N TYR A 6 -4.04 1.22 -0.14
CA TYR A 6 -2.84 2.08 -0.12
C TYR A 6 -1.57 1.28 0.14
N CYS A 7 -1.62 0.30 1.05
CA CYS A 7 -0.47 -0.57 1.33
C CYS A 7 -0.11 -1.44 0.12
N VAL A 8 -1.11 -2.03 -0.56
CA VAL A 8 -0.92 -2.90 -1.72
C VAL A 8 -0.37 -2.11 -2.90
N ASN A 9 -1.07 -1.07 -3.31
CA ASN A 9 -0.72 -0.26 -4.48
C ASN A 9 0.66 0.38 -4.33
N THR A 10 0.92 1.05 -3.19
CA THR A 10 2.22 1.68 -2.95
C THR A 10 3.37 0.68 -2.95
N THR A 11 3.16 -0.52 -2.39
CA THR A 11 4.18 -1.56 -2.40
C THR A 11 4.51 -2.00 -3.82
N ARG A 12 3.50 -2.32 -4.63
CA ARG A 12 3.69 -2.72 -6.03
C ARG A 12 4.40 -1.63 -6.83
N TRP A 13 4.01 -0.38 -6.64
CA TRP A 13 4.66 0.76 -7.27
C TRP A 13 6.14 0.90 -6.87
N LEU A 14 6.46 0.73 -5.57
CA LEU A 14 7.84 0.87 -5.07
C LEU A 14 8.77 -0.26 -5.55
N VAL A 15 8.25 -1.49 -5.67
CA VAL A 15 9.08 -2.66 -5.99
C VAL A 15 9.01 -3.07 -7.45
N GLU A 16 8.06 -2.51 -8.21
CA GLU A 16 7.83 -2.80 -9.62
C GLU A 16 7.59 -4.31 -9.90
N GLU A 17 7.04 -5.01 -8.91
CA GLU A 17 6.69 -6.44 -8.99
C GLU A 17 5.28 -6.67 -8.48
N ASP A 18 4.66 -7.77 -8.91
CA ASP A 18 3.41 -8.28 -8.35
C ASP A 18 3.72 -9.40 -7.34
N PRO A 19 3.04 -9.46 -6.18
CA PRO A 19 3.26 -10.53 -5.21
C PRO A 19 2.74 -11.87 -5.71
N THR A 20 3.42 -12.95 -5.36
CA THR A 20 3.05 -14.32 -5.75
C THR A 20 2.23 -15.05 -4.69
N GLU A 21 2.33 -14.65 -3.44
CA GLU A 21 1.65 -15.28 -2.31
C GLU A 21 1.23 -14.22 -1.29
N VAL A 22 0.08 -14.46 -0.66
CA VAL A 22 -0.41 -13.66 0.47
C VAL A 22 -0.82 -14.54 1.62
N SER A 23 -0.65 -14.03 2.85
CA SER A 23 -1.30 -14.54 4.05
C SER A 23 -1.88 -13.39 4.85
N ALA A 24 -3.06 -13.59 5.45
CA ALA A 24 -3.78 -12.51 6.11
C ALA A 24 -4.61 -12.99 7.30
N GLN A 25 -4.88 -12.06 8.20
CA GLN A 25 -5.79 -12.20 9.31
C GLN A 25 -6.61 -10.93 9.46
N SER A 26 -7.93 -11.07 9.55
CA SER A 26 -8.87 -9.97 9.83
C SER A 26 -9.46 -10.13 11.23
N TRP A 27 -9.93 -9.00 11.78
CA TRP A 27 -10.62 -8.97 13.07
C TRP A 27 -11.71 -7.89 13.10
N ALA A 28 -12.69 -8.08 13.98
CA ALA A 28 -13.63 -7.06 14.42
C ALA A 28 -13.78 -7.21 15.95
N ARG A 29 -13.45 -6.16 16.70
CA ARG A 29 -13.64 -6.09 18.17
C ARG A 29 -14.97 -5.45 18.51
N ASP A 30 -15.30 -4.38 17.80
CA ASP A 30 -16.64 -3.78 17.84
C ASP A 30 -17.52 -4.44 16.78
N THR A 31 -18.14 -5.54 17.16
CA THR A 31 -19.04 -6.31 16.29
C THR A 31 -20.40 -5.66 16.05
N VAL A 32 -20.70 -4.54 16.69
CA VAL A 32 -21.89 -3.74 16.42
C VAL A 32 -21.65 -2.81 15.24
N THR A 33 -20.57 -2.06 15.27
CA THR A 33 -20.19 -1.16 14.17
C THR A 33 -19.73 -1.94 12.94
N PHE A 34 -18.94 -3.01 13.14
CA PHE A 34 -18.36 -3.83 12.08
C PHE A 34 -19.04 -5.20 11.98
N TRP A 35 -20.39 -5.20 11.90
CA TRP A 35 -21.19 -6.43 11.94
C TRP A 35 -21.04 -7.33 10.70
N ASP A 36 -20.71 -6.75 9.55
CA ASP A 36 -20.60 -7.43 8.25
C ASP A 36 -19.26 -7.19 7.52
N VAL A 37 -18.39 -6.35 8.10
CA VAL A 37 -17.08 -6.02 7.55
C VAL A 37 -15.99 -6.16 8.62
N GLU A 38 -14.74 -6.22 8.21
CA GLU A 38 -13.62 -6.20 9.14
C GLU A 38 -13.40 -4.80 9.74
N GLU A 39 -13.11 -4.73 11.03
CA GLU A 39 -12.58 -3.54 11.71
C GLU A 39 -11.12 -3.31 11.33
N GLY A 40 -10.36 -4.39 11.18
CA GLY A 40 -8.98 -4.33 10.78
C GLY A 40 -8.52 -5.61 10.10
N ILE A 41 -7.43 -5.49 9.37
CA ILE A 41 -6.77 -6.58 8.67
C ILE A 41 -5.26 -6.39 8.72
N SER A 42 -4.53 -7.48 8.90
CA SER A 42 -3.09 -7.55 8.69
C SER A 42 -2.77 -8.61 7.66
N PHE A 43 -1.75 -8.38 6.84
CA PHE A 43 -1.38 -9.29 5.78
C PHE A 43 0.12 -9.27 5.50
N ARG A 44 0.58 -10.35 4.90
CA ARG A 44 1.93 -10.52 4.39
C ARG A 44 1.83 -10.80 2.89
N MET A 45 2.68 -10.16 2.11
CA MET A 45 2.85 -10.43 0.68
C MET A 45 4.28 -10.91 0.42
N GLN A 46 4.44 -11.90 -0.43
CA GLN A 46 5.74 -12.40 -0.88
C GLN A 46 5.89 -12.13 -2.38
N PHE A 47 7.06 -11.64 -2.77
CA PHE A 47 7.38 -11.24 -4.14
C PHE A 47 8.40 -12.20 -4.79
N PRO A 48 8.44 -12.25 -6.14
CA PRO A 48 9.41 -13.09 -6.87
C PRO A 48 10.86 -12.83 -6.50
N SER A 49 11.22 -11.58 -6.22
CA SER A 49 12.57 -11.18 -5.76
C SER A 49 12.96 -11.73 -4.38
N GLY A 50 12.02 -12.37 -3.65
CA GLY A 50 12.19 -12.79 -2.27
C GLY A 50 11.88 -11.70 -1.25
N LEU A 51 11.46 -10.50 -1.70
CA LEU A 51 10.99 -9.45 -0.81
C LEU A 51 9.74 -9.93 -0.06
N VAL A 52 9.66 -9.58 1.21
CA VAL A 52 8.49 -9.82 2.06
C VAL A 52 8.00 -8.47 2.57
N VAL A 53 6.72 -8.23 2.40
CA VAL A 53 6.03 -7.03 2.88
C VAL A 53 4.97 -7.41 3.88
N GLN A 54 4.84 -6.60 4.93
CA GLN A 54 3.76 -6.69 5.90
C GLN A 54 2.95 -5.40 5.84
N GLY A 55 1.64 -5.54 5.72
CA GLY A 55 0.69 -4.44 5.74
C GLY A 55 -0.35 -4.62 6.82
N SER A 56 -0.86 -3.53 7.34
CA SER A 56 -1.98 -3.52 8.27
C SER A 56 -2.82 -2.27 8.05
N ALA A 57 -4.14 -2.43 8.15
CA ALA A 57 -5.08 -1.33 8.08
C ALA A 57 -6.23 -1.55 9.07
N SER A 58 -6.72 -0.49 9.70
CA SER A 58 -7.82 -0.60 10.66
C SER A 58 -8.60 0.72 10.72
N TYR A 59 -9.92 0.60 10.75
CA TYR A 59 -10.84 1.71 11.09
C TYR A 59 -11.06 1.86 12.59
N GLY A 60 -10.76 0.84 13.39
CA GLY A 60 -10.87 0.89 14.84
C GLY A 60 -9.67 1.50 15.56
N ALA A 61 -8.68 2.00 14.83
CA ALA A 61 -7.49 2.65 15.38
C ALA A 61 -7.48 4.15 15.10
N VAL A 62 -6.75 4.91 15.90
CA VAL A 62 -6.46 6.31 15.58
C VAL A 62 -5.69 6.37 14.28
N LEU A 63 -6.12 7.26 13.37
CA LEU A 63 -5.52 7.39 12.05
C LEU A 63 -4.04 7.74 12.17
N SER A 64 -3.22 6.87 11.63
CA SER A 64 -1.78 7.09 11.43
C SER A 64 -1.33 6.26 10.23
N SER A 65 -0.32 6.72 9.52
CA SER A 65 0.19 5.99 8.38
C SER A 65 1.70 6.12 8.27
N PHE A 66 2.35 5.03 7.88
CA PHE A 66 3.78 5.04 7.61
C PHE A 66 4.14 3.97 6.57
N ILE A 67 5.25 4.21 5.90
CA ILE A 67 5.94 3.22 5.08
C ILE A 67 7.34 3.06 5.67
N TYR A 68 7.73 1.84 5.95
CA TYR A 68 9.07 1.51 6.43
C TYR A 68 9.70 0.46 5.51
N VAL A 69 10.89 0.77 5.02
CA VAL A 69 11.67 -0.12 4.17
C VAL A 69 13.00 -0.40 4.83
N GLN A 70 13.40 -1.67 4.88
CA GLN A 70 14.67 -2.11 5.42
C GLN A 70 15.34 -3.10 4.47
N GLY A 71 16.63 -2.89 4.23
CA GLY A 71 17.44 -3.76 3.40
C GLY A 71 18.88 -3.84 3.89
N THR A 72 19.70 -4.61 3.19
CA THR A 72 21.11 -4.83 3.53
C THR A 72 21.97 -3.55 3.49
N LYS A 73 21.54 -2.52 2.77
CA LYS A 73 22.28 -1.26 2.61
C LYS A 73 21.78 -0.15 3.54
N GLY A 74 20.61 -0.33 4.19
CA GLY A 74 20.03 0.70 5.05
C GLY A 74 18.54 0.54 5.26
N TRP A 75 17.92 1.62 5.72
CA TRP A 75 16.48 1.71 5.98
C TRP A 75 15.97 3.10 5.65
N ALA A 76 14.66 3.19 5.41
CA ALA A 76 13.95 4.46 5.25
C ALA A 76 12.54 4.36 5.83
N SER A 77 12.03 5.47 6.35
CA SER A 77 10.67 5.60 6.88
C SER A 77 10.05 6.91 6.38
N LEU A 78 8.87 6.81 5.81
CA LEU A 78 8.03 7.96 5.43
C LEU A 78 6.86 8.04 6.41
N THR A 79 6.69 9.17 7.09
CA THR A 79 5.64 9.37 8.10
C THR A 79 5.21 10.85 8.12
N PRO A 80 3.89 11.16 8.07
CA PRO A 80 2.84 10.26 7.64
C PRO A 80 3.01 9.86 6.16
N ALA A 81 2.41 8.75 5.73
CA ALA A 81 2.61 8.27 4.36
C ALA A 81 1.48 8.69 3.39
N PHE A 82 0.21 8.59 3.82
CA PHE A 82 -0.95 8.69 2.93
C PHE A 82 -1.82 9.95 3.07
N PRO A 83 -1.82 10.73 4.18
CA PRO A 83 -2.64 11.93 4.26
C PRO A 83 -2.29 12.94 3.17
N PHE A 84 -3.30 13.52 2.54
CA PHE A 84 -3.13 14.53 1.48
C PHE A 84 -2.94 15.96 2.04
N ASP A 85 -3.27 16.19 3.30
CA ASP A 85 -3.29 17.49 3.99
C ASP A 85 -2.18 17.62 5.06
N GLU A 86 -1.22 16.72 5.08
CA GLU A 86 -0.12 16.73 6.04
C GLU A 86 1.26 16.79 5.37
N VAL A 87 2.19 17.45 6.06
CA VAL A 87 3.61 17.47 5.67
C VAL A 87 4.22 16.09 5.90
N ARG A 88 4.83 15.51 4.88
CA ARG A 88 5.48 14.19 4.96
C ARG A 88 6.96 14.33 5.30
N ARG A 89 7.47 13.45 6.15
CA ARG A 89 8.89 13.39 6.49
C ARG A 89 9.48 12.03 6.16
N LEU A 90 10.51 12.02 5.34
CA LEU A 90 11.33 10.85 5.04
C LEU A 90 12.57 10.87 5.90
N THR A 91 12.74 9.89 6.75
CA THR A 91 13.94 9.68 7.55
C THR A 91 14.58 8.34 7.19
N GLY A 92 15.88 8.19 7.40
CA GLY A 92 16.52 6.95 7.07
C GLY A 92 18.05 6.99 7.16
N LYS A 93 18.67 5.87 6.74
CA LYS A 93 20.12 5.75 6.66
C LYS A 93 20.50 4.75 5.57
N ILE A 94 21.36 5.14 4.65
CA ILE A 94 21.93 4.27 3.62
C ILE A 94 23.46 4.28 3.79
N GLY A 95 24.04 3.16 4.19
CA GLY A 95 25.44 3.08 4.58
C GLY A 95 25.74 4.03 5.76
N LYS A 96 26.62 5.00 5.52
CA LYS A 96 26.96 6.05 6.52
C LYS A 96 26.14 7.33 6.34
N ARG A 97 25.35 7.46 5.29
CA ARG A 97 24.58 8.67 4.97
C ARG A 97 23.22 8.64 5.65
N ALA A 98 22.95 9.62 6.50
CA ALA A 98 21.60 9.87 7.02
C ALA A 98 20.73 10.54 5.97
N ILE A 99 19.44 10.23 6.01
CA ILE A 99 18.39 10.84 5.19
C ILE A 99 17.44 11.53 6.16
N ASP A 100 17.16 12.80 5.92
CA ASP A 100 16.12 13.57 6.60
C ASP A 100 15.60 14.59 5.61
N ARG A 101 14.38 14.39 5.12
CA ARG A 101 13.73 15.24 4.12
C ARG A 101 12.28 15.46 4.48
N THR A 102 11.84 16.69 4.30
CA THR A 102 10.45 17.09 4.48
C THR A 102 9.86 17.41 3.11
N PHE A 103 8.65 16.95 2.86
CA PHE A 103 7.90 17.21 1.64
C PHE A 103 6.67 18.06 2.00
N PRO A 104 6.47 19.20 1.33
CA PRO A 104 5.30 20.04 1.57
C PRO A 104 4.01 19.34 1.14
N ILE A 105 2.89 19.87 1.59
CA ILE A 105 1.58 19.53 1.07
C ILE A 105 1.52 19.91 -0.40
N ILE A 106 1.00 19.03 -1.23
CA ILE A 106 0.79 19.23 -2.67
C ILE A 106 -0.67 18.95 -3.02
N ASP A 107 -1.15 19.52 -4.10
CA ASP A 107 -2.47 19.20 -4.66
C ASP A 107 -2.38 17.90 -5.47
N GLU A 108 -2.54 16.76 -4.80
CA GLU A 108 -2.47 15.42 -5.40
C GLU A 108 -3.58 15.22 -6.44
N PHE A 109 -4.79 15.71 -6.16
CA PHE A 109 -5.92 15.59 -7.07
C PHE A 109 -5.72 16.41 -8.34
N GLY A 110 -5.15 17.61 -8.22
CA GLY A 110 -4.75 18.42 -9.37
C GLY A 110 -3.67 17.72 -10.21
N LEU A 111 -2.73 17.04 -9.58
CA LEU A 111 -1.71 16.24 -10.29
C LEU A 111 -2.30 15.06 -11.03
N GLU A 112 -3.26 14.32 -10.47
CA GLU A 112 -3.97 13.22 -11.14
C GLU A 112 -4.73 13.71 -12.37
N LEU A 113 -5.47 14.82 -12.25
CA LEU A 113 -6.19 15.41 -13.38
C LEU A 113 -5.24 15.88 -14.49
N ASN A 114 -4.11 16.49 -14.12
CA ASN A 114 -3.09 16.93 -15.06
C ASN A 114 -2.41 15.74 -15.76
N GLU A 115 -2.15 14.64 -15.05
CA GLU A 115 -1.61 13.41 -15.64
C GLU A 115 -2.57 12.84 -16.67
N MET A 116 -3.85 12.73 -16.35
CA MET A 116 -4.86 12.26 -17.30
C MET A 116 -4.94 13.17 -18.54
N ALA A 117 -5.00 14.48 -18.34
CA ALA A 117 -5.03 15.46 -19.45
C ALA A 117 -3.79 15.34 -20.34
N SER A 118 -2.61 15.23 -19.73
CA SER A 118 -1.33 15.04 -20.44
C SER A 118 -1.29 13.72 -21.22
N ALA A 119 -1.77 12.63 -20.64
CA ALA A 119 -1.84 11.33 -21.30
C ALA A 119 -2.73 11.38 -22.55
N ILE A 120 -3.89 12.02 -22.45
CA ILE A 120 -4.82 12.20 -23.60
C ILE A 120 -4.17 13.05 -24.67
N GLN A 121 -3.60 14.22 -24.32
CA GLN A 121 -2.99 15.13 -25.29
C GLN A 121 -1.81 14.49 -26.02
N ASN A 122 -1.01 13.71 -25.33
CA ASN A 122 0.18 13.06 -25.87
C ASN A 122 -0.07 11.64 -26.39
N ARG A 123 -1.31 11.16 -26.37
CA ARG A 123 -1.72 9.81 -26.81
C ARG A 123 -0.87 8.70 -26.18
N ARG A 124 -0.58 8.81 -24.90
CA ARG A 124 0.17 7.81 -24.13
C ARG A 124 -0.72 7.18 -23.05
N PRO A 125 -0.37 5.98 -22.56
CA PRO A 125 -1.04 5.41 -21.41
C PRO A 125 -0.91 6.31 -20.17
N VAL A 126 -1.87 6.24 -19.27
CA VAL A 126 -1.76 6.80 -17.91
C VAL A 126 -0.93 5.84 -17.06
N GLU A 127 -0.23 6.37 -16.05
CA GLU A 127 0.60 5.55 -15.16
C GLU A 127 -0.27 4.61 -14.31
N SER A 128 -1.41 5.10 -13.84
CA SER A 128 -2.38 4.34 -13.03
C SER A 128 -3.56 3.89 -13.91
N ASP A 129 -3.35 2.94 -14.81
CA ASP A 129 -4.39 2.45 -15.70
C ASP A 129 -5.28 1.38 -15.05
N GLY A 130 -6.36 1.01 -15.76
CA GLY A 130 -7.31 -0.01 -15.29
C GLY A 130 -6.69 -1.41 -15.13
N VAL A 131 -5.58 -1.71 -15.81
CA VAL A 131 -4.86 -2.98 -15.65
C VAL A 131 -4.17 -3.02 -14.29
N GLN A 132 -3.56 -1.92 -13.87
CA GLN A 132 -2.96 -1.80 -12.54
C GLN A 132 -4.02 -1.90 -11.45
N GLY A 133 -5.15 -1.20 -11.61
CA GLY A 133 -6.28 -1.29 -10.68
C GLY A 133 -6.86 -2.70 -10.59
N HIS A 134 -6.99 -3.42 -11.72
CA HIS A 134 -7.42 -4.81 -11.72
C HIS A 134 -6.48 -5.73 -10.93
N ARG A 135 -5.17 -5.57 -11.10
CA ARG A 135 -4.16 -6.34 -10.33
C ARG A 135 -4.27 -6.07 -8.82
N ASP A 136 -4.45 -4.81 -8.42
CA ASP A 136 -4.69 -4.47 -7.02
C ASP A 136 -5.93 -5.20 -6.47
N MET A 137 -7.03 -5.23 -7.24
CA MET A 137 -8.24 -5.93 -6.84
C MET A 137 -8.05 -7.44 -6.68
N VAL A 138 -7.29 -8.08 -7.58
CA VAL A 138 -6.94 -9.52 -7.48
C VAL A 138 -6.15 -9.80 -6.19
N ILE A 139 -5.20 -8.94 -5.86
CA ILE A 139 -4.42 -9.06 -4.62
C ILE A 139 -5.31 -8.87 -3.39
N LEU A 140 -6.15 -7.82 -3.38
CA LEU A 140 -7.07 -7.54 -2.28
C LEU A 140 -8.04 -8.70 -2.05
N GLU A 141 -8.61 -9.27 -3.11
CA GLU A 141 -9.48 -10.45 -3.01
C GLU A 141 -8.73 -11.67 -2.46
N SER A 142 -7.48 -11.86 -2.90
CA SER A 142 -6.63 -12.94 -2.39
C SER A 142 -6.32 -12.77 -0.90
N ILE A 143 -6.08 -11.54 -0.43
CA ILE A 143 -5.88 -11.19 0.98
C ILE A 143 -7.15 -11.55 1.79
N TYR A 144 -8.33 -11.15 1.33
CA TYR A 144 -9.60 -11.52 1.99
C TYR A 144 -9.83 -13.03 2.02
N ASN A 145 -9.56 -13.71 0.91
CA ASN A 145 -9.71 -15.16 0.82
C ASN A 145 -8.73 -15.89 1.75
N SER A 146 -7.49 -15.38 1.88
CA SER A 146 -6.51 -15.90 2.82
C SER A 146 -6.98 -15.72 4.28
N ALA A 147 -7.48 -14.54 4.63
CA ALA A 147 -8.01 -14.28 5.98
C ALA A 147 -9.19 -15.20 6.32
N ARG A 148 -10.13 -15.41 5.37
CA ARG A 148 -11.28 -16.31 5.55
C ARG A 148 -10.88 -17.79 5.69
N LYS A 149 -9.91 -18.23 4.89
CA LYS A 149 -9.43 -19.64 4.90
C LYS A 149 -8.37 -19.89 5.97
N GLN A 150 -7.85 -18.84 6.60
CA GLN A 150 -6.77 -18.90 7.59
C GLN A 150 -5.52 -19.65 7.08
N GLN A 151 -5.19 -19.45 5.81
CA GLN A 151 -4.02 -20.08 5.18
C GLN A 151 -3.41 -19.16 4.11
N PRO A 152 -2.10 -19.33 3.80
CA PRO A 152 -1.49 -18.65 2.66
C PRO A 152 -2.16 -19.06 1.35
N LEU A 153 -2.23 -18.15 0.40
CA LEU A 153 -2.77 -18.37 -0.94
C LEU A 153 -1.80 -17.86 -2.00
N VAL A 154 -1.60 -18.66 -3.03
CA VAL A 154 -0.94 -18.23 -4.27
C VAL A 154 -1.90 -17.33 -5.05
N ILE A 155 -1.39 -16.23 -5.57
CA ILE A 155 -2.17 -15.28 -6.36
C ILE A 155 -2.12 -15.72 -7.83
N ASN A 156 -3.30 -15.77 -8.45
CA ASN A 156 -3.46 -16.03 -9.88
C ASN A 156 -4.00 -14.75 -10.55
N TYR A 157 -3.18 -14.11 -11.38
CA TYR A 157 -3.52 -12.87 -12.10
C TYR A 157 -4.29 -13.13 -13.39
#